data_c80d8a8620ee1bb05ecd51543c04ca80
#
_entry.id   c80d8a8620ee1bb05ecd51543c04ca80
#
_cell.length_a   1.000
_cell.length_b   1.000
_cell.length_c   1.000
_cell.angle_alpha   90.00
_cell.angle_beta   90.00
_cell.angle_gamma   90.00
#
_symmetry.space_group_name_H-M   'P 1'
#
loop_
_entity.id
_entity.type
_entity.pdbx_description
1 polymer ?
#
loop_
_entity_poly.entity_id
_entity_poly.type
_entity_poly.pdbx_seq_one_letter_code
_entity_poly.pdbx_strand_id
1 'polypeptide(L)'
;MFDWFDYHGHMCISFELLGLSTFDFLKDNNYLPYPIHQVRHMAYQVCQAVKFLHDNKLTHTDLKPENILFVNSDYELSYNLEKKRDERSVKSTAIRVVDFGSATFDHEHHSTIVSTRHYRAPEVILELGWSQPCDVWSIGCIIFEYYVGFTLFQTHDNREHLAMMERILGPIPSRMIRKTR
;
A
#
# COMPACT_ATOMS: atom_id res chain seq x y z
N MET A 1 -4.54 5.24 -18.62
CA MET A 1 -4.06 4.51 -19.81
C MET A 1 -4.38 5.37 -21.03
N PHE A 2 -3.41 5.66 -21.86
CA PHE A 2 -3.58 6.47 -23.08
C PHE A 2 -3.75 5.58 -24.31
N ASP A 3 -2.89 4.55 -24.45
CA ASP A 3 -2.86 3.68 -25.62
C ASP A 3 -2.23 2.33 -25.28
N TRP A 4 -2.37 1.37 -26.19
CA TRP A 4 -1.67 0.10 -26.15
C TRP A 4 -1.27 -0.30 -27.58
N PHE A 5 -0.12 -0.99 -27.72
CA PHE A 5 0.41 -1.40 -29.02
C PHE A 5 1.36 -2.59 -28.87
N ASP A 6 1.55 -3.33 -29.97
CA ASP A 6 2.60 -4.34 -30.05
C ASP A 6 3.92 -3.68 -30.50
N TYR A 7 4.99 -4.01 -29.78
CA TYR A 7 6.34 -3.62 -30.18
C TYR A 7 7.28 -4.83 -30.07
N HIS A 8 7.73 -5.34 -31.19
CA HIS A 8 8.57 -6.53 -31.29
C HIS A 8 8.04 -7.76 -30.53
N GLY A 9 6.72 -8.01 -30.59
CA GLY A 9 6.06 -9.11 -29.89
C GLY A 9 5.80 -8.87 -28.40
N HIS A 10 5.98 -7.64 -27.93
CA HIS A 10 5.67 -7.22 -26.57
C HIS A 10 4.45 -6.30 -26.56
N MET A 11 3.45 -6.65 -25.74
CA MET A 11 2.33 -5.77 -25.47
C MET A 11 2.80 -4.58 -24.64
N CYS A 12 2.73 -3.39 -25.21
CA CYS A 12 3.08 -2.13 -24.55
C CYS A 12 1.81 -1.35 -24.20
N ILE A 13 1.78 -0.76 -23.02
CA ILE A 13 0.69 0.09 -22.57
C ILE A 13 1.27 1.43 -22.14
N SER A 14 0.73 2.52 -22.67
CA SER A 14 1.15 3.87 -22.33
C SER A 14 0.22 4.50 -21.28
N PHE A 15 0.84 5.15 -20.31
CA PHE A 15 0.15 5.85 -19.21
C PHE A 15 0.65 7.28 -19.07
N GLU A 16 -0.03 8.09 -18.25
CA GLU A 16 0.53 9.37 -17.80
C GLU A 16 1.87 9.13 -17.09
N LEU A 17 2.82 10.04 -17.31
CA LEU A 17 4.09 10.01 -16.57
C LEU A 17 3.86 10.54 -15.16
N LEU A 18 4.04 9.69 -14.18
CA LEU A 18 3.91 10.02 -12.76
C LEU A 18 5.27 10.37 -12.14
N GLY A 19 5.24 10.96 -10.95
CA GLY A 19 6.42 11.22 -10.14
C GLY A 19 6.88 9.98 -9.36
N LEU A 20 7.66 10.21 -8.30
CA LEU A 20 8.14 9.15 -7.40
C LEU A 20 6.97 8.43 -6.72
N SER A 21 7.21 7.17 -6.35
CA SER A 21 6.32 6.49 -5.40
C SER A 21 6.39 7.17 -4.03
N THR A 22 5.34 6.98 -3.23
CA THR A 22 5.34 7.48 -1.85
C THR A 22 6.40 6.80 -1.00
N PHE A 23 6.82 5.58 -1.37
CA PHE A 23 7.95 4.91 -0.74
C PHE A 23 9.30 5.56 -1.12
N ASP A 24 9.55 5.77 -2.42
CA ASP A 24 10.81 6.36 -2.87
C ASP A 24 10.99 7.78 -2.32
N PHE A 25 9.93 8.57 -2.29
CA PHE A 25 9.97 9.88 -1.67
C PHE A 25 10.31 9.81 -0.17
N LEU A 26 9.69 8.88 0.56
CA LEU A 26 9.97 8.66 1.98
C LEU A 26 11.44 8.26 2.20
N LYS A 27 11.94 7.33 1.38
CA LYS A 27 13.34 6.87 1.39
C LYS A 27 14.32 8.00 1.10
N ASP A 28 14.07 8.80 0.06
CA ASP A 28 14.92 9.93 -0.33
C ASP A 28 14.90 11.05 0.71
N ASN A 29 13.86 11.10 1.54
CA ASN A 29 13.73 11.99 2.70
C ASN A 29 14.19 11.34 4.02
N ASN A 30 15.08 10.33 3.95
CA ASN A 30 15.63 9.60 5.10
C ASN A 30 14.55 8.97 6.00
N TYR A 31 13.48 8.47 5.43
CA TYR A 31 12.33 7.87 6.13
C TYR A 31 11.66 8.80 7.15
N LEU A 32 11.74 10.11 6.91
CA LEU A 32 11.01 11.09 7.72
C LEU A 32 9.52 10.96 7.49
N PRO A 33 8.70 10.90 8.55
CA PRO A 33 7.26 10.82 8.42
C PRO A 33 6.67 11.96 7.60
N TYR A 34 5.63 11.66 6.85
CA TYR A 34 4.84 12.72 6.22
C TYR A 34 4.10 13.56 7.26
N PRO A 35 3.95 14.87 7.07
CA PRO A 35 3.08 15.70 7.91
C PRO A 35 1.66 15.13 7.97
N ILE A 36 1.01 15.19 9.14
CA ILE A 36 -0.30 14.55 9.36
C ILE A 36 -1.38 14.99 8.37
N HIS A 37 -1.36 16.25 7.93
CA HIS A 37 -2.31 16.73 6.93
C HIS A 37 -2.08 16.09 5.55
N GLN A 38 -0.83 15.80 5.18
CA GLN A 38 -0.48 15.07 3.97
C GLN A 38 -0.88 13.59 4.08
N VAL A 39 -0.57 12.93 5.21
CA VAL A 39 -1.02 11.55 5.49
C VAL A 39 -2.53 11.43 5.30
N ARG A 40 -3.29 12.34 5.90
CA ARG A 40 -4.76 12.36 5.81
C ARG A 40 -5.25 12.48 4.37
N HIS A 41 -4.68 13.40 3.61
CA HIS A 41 -5.10 13.63 2.23
C HIS A 41 -4.74 12.46 1.32
N MET A 42 -3.54 11.88 1.46
CA MET A 42 -3.13 10.69 0.71
C MET A 42 -4.01 9.47 1.08
N ALA A 43 -4.23 9.24 2.37
CA ALA A 43 -5.10 8.15 2.85
C ALA A 43 -6.52 8.26 2.29
N TYR A 44 -7.09 9.46 2.28
CA TYR A 44 -8.41 9.71 1.71
C TYR A 44 -8.47 9.34 0.22
N GLN A 45 -7.47 9.76 -0.58
CA GLN A 45 -7.42 9.44 -2.01
C GLN A 45 -7.25 7.94 -2.25
N VAL A 46 -6.40 7.25 -1.47
CA VAL A 46 -6.25 5.79 -1.56
C VAL A 46 -7.57 5.09 -1.25
N CYS A 47 -8.26 5.50 -0.17
CA CYS A 47 -9.57 4.95 0.17
C CYS A 47 -10.61 5.18 -0.93
N GLN A 48 -10.63 6.36 -1.56
CA GLN A 48 -11.54 6.64 -2.68
C GLN A 48 -11.22 5.75 -3.90
N ALA A 49 -9.95 5.63 -4.27
CA ALA A 49 -9.53 4.79 -5.39
C ALA A 49 -9.90 3.33 -5.14
N VAL A 50 -9.61 2.80 -3.95
CA VAL A 50 -9.90 1.41 -3.58
C VAL A 50 -11.41 1.16 -3.47
N LYS A 51 -12.17 2.14 -2.96
CA LYS A 51 -13.63 2.05 -2.98
C LYS A 51 -14.16 1.90 -4.40
N PHE A 52 -13.66 2.67 -5.35
CA PHE A 52 -14.05 2.53 -6.76
C PHE A 52 -13.75 1.12 -7.30
N LEU A 53 -12.57 0.55 -6.99
CA LEU A 53 -12.24 -0.82 -7.39
C LEU A 53 -13.22 -1.82 -6.78
N HIS A 54 -13.48 -1.72 -5.48
CA HIS A 54 -14.37 -2.63 -4.75
C HIS A 54 -15.83 -2.55 -5.24
N ASP A 55 -16.33 -1.34 -5.53
CA ASP A 55 -17.66 -1.14 -6.12
C ASP A 55 -17.79 -1.84 -7.49
N ASN A 56 -16.66 -1.98 -8.21
CA ASN A 56 -16.56 -2.70 -9.47
C ASN A 56 -16.12 -4.17 -9.32
N LYS A 57 -16.18 -4.72 -8.11
CA LYS A 57 -15.86 -6.13 -7.78
C LYS A 57 -14.41 -6.52 -8.10
N LEU A 58 -13.50 -5.57 -8.03
CA LEU A 58 -12.06 -5.77 -8.22
C LEU A 58 -11.34 -5.56 -6.90
N THR A 59 -10.48 -6.51 -6.51
CA THR A 59 -9.56 -6.41 -5.39
C THR A 59 -8.17 -6.15 -5.93
N HIS A 60 -7.47 -5.14 -5.42
CA HIS A 60 -6.13 -4.78 -5.89
C HIS A 60 -5.09 -5.84 -5.50
N THR A 61 -5.15 -6.32 -4.28
CA THR A 61 -4.34 -7.37 -3.64
C THR A 61 -2.90 -7.00 -3.28
N ASP A 62 -2.26 -6.03 -3.92
CA ASP A 62 -0.86 -5.65 -3.65
C ASP A 62 -0.70 -4.14 -3.38
N LEU A 63 -1.56 -3.61 -2.51
CA LEU A 63 -1.42 -2.23 -2.05
C LEU A 63 -0.20 -2.09 -1.13
N LYS A 64 0.66 -1.13 -1.47
CA LYS A 64 1.88 -0.77 -0.73
C LYS A 64 2.34 0.62 -1.15
N PRO A 65 3.19 1.31 -0.37
CA PRO A 65 3.69 2.64 -0.73
C PRO A 65 4.38 2.71 -2.08
N GLU A 66 5.02 1.63 -2.55
CA GLU A 66 5.66 1.52 -3.87
C GLU A 66 4.64 1.59 -5.02
N ASN A 67 3.39 1.17 -4.78
CA ASN A 67 2.30 1.16 -5.76
C ASN A 67 1.36 2.37 -5.63
N ILE A 68 1.79 3.40 -4.90
CA ILE A 68 1.09 4.68 -4.76
C ILE A 68 2.07 5.77 -5.20
N LEU A 69 1.83 6.37 -6.36
CA LEU A 69 2.73 7.34 -6.97
C LEU A 69 2.15 8.75 -6.85
N PHE A 70 3.02 9.72 -6.58
CA PHE A 70 2.66 11.12 -6.73
C PHE A 70 2.41 11.46 -8.20
N VAL A 71 1.42 12.29 -8.48
CA VAL A 71 1.22 12.87 -9.81
C VAL A 71 2.41 13.77 -10.16
N ASN A 72 2.87 14.55 -9.19
CA ASN A 72 4.09 15.33 -9.26
C ASN A 72 4.79 15.26 -7.91
N SER A 73 6.04 14.82 -7.89
CA SER A 73 6.84 14.68 -6.66
C SER A 73 7.79 15.85 -6.41
N ASP A 74 7.54 17.03 -6.98
CA ASP A 74 8.25 18.25 -6.65
C ASP A 74 8.12 18.54 -5.16
N TYR A 75 9.20 19.02 -4.56
CA TYR A 75 9.28 19.26 -3.12
C TYR A 75 9.92 20.61 -2.80
N GLU A 76 9.71 21.04 -1.57
CA GLU A 76 10.40 22.15 -0.95
C GLU A 76 11.39 21.61 0.08
N LEU A 77 12.55 22.26 0.17
CA LEU A 77 13.54 21.99 1.20
C LEU A 77 13.33 22.99 2.35
N SER A 78 13.28 22.49 3.57
CA SER A 78 13.31 23.29 4.78
C SER A 78 14.37 22.77 5.73
N TYR A 79 15.15 23.66 6.34
CA TYR A 79 16.11 23.26 7.35
C TYR A 79 15.44 23.21 8.73
N ASN A 80 15.43 22.02 9.33
CA ASN A 80 14.91 21.82 10.68
C ASN A 80 16.02 22.16 11.70
N LEU A 81 15.89 23.29 12.38
CA LEU A 81 16.87 23.80 13.35
C LEU A 81 17.03 22.87 14.58
N GLU A 82 15.95 22.23 15.02
CA GLU A 82 15.99 21.33 16.19
C GLU A 82 16.72 20.04 15.87
N LYS A 83 16.44 19.48 14.68
CA LYS A 83 17.03 18.21 14.22
C LYS A 83 18.32 18.41 13.43
N LYS A 84 18.70 19.66 13.13
CA LYS A 84 19.91 20.06 12.38
C LYS A 84 20.07 19.31 11.06
N ARG A 85 18.98 19.23 10.28
CA ARG A 85 18.95 18.54 8.99
C ARG A 85 17.98 19.20 8.02
N ASP A 86 18.23 18.98 6.73
CA ASP A 86 17.26 19.31 5.69
C ASP A 86 16.12 18.29 5.68
N GLU A 87 14.89 18.77 5.51
CA GLU A 87 13.68 17.97 5.37
C GLU A 87 12.99 18.36 4.06
N ARG A 88 12.51 17.36 3.32
CA ARG A 88 11.75 17.54 2.10
C ARG A 88 10.26 17.49 2.40
N SER A 89 9.50 18.42 1.85
CA SER A 89 8.04 18.41 1.88
C SER A 89 7.50 18.41 0.46
N VAL A 90 6.70 17.39 0.09
CA VAL A 90 6.09 17.36 -1.24
C VAL A 90 5.14 18.54 -1.41
N LYS A 91 5.19 19.19 -2.58
CA LYS A 91 4.34 20.36 -2.88
C LYS A 91 2.88 19.97 -3.10
N SER A 92 2.64 18.83 -3.72
CA SER A 92 1.29 18.31 -4.01
C SER A 92 1.17 16.86 -3.54
N THR A 93 0.11 16.57 -2.81
CA THR A 93 -0.22 15.21 -2.34
C THR A 93 -1.19 14.48 -3.27
N ALA A 94 -1.40 14.97 -4.49
CA ALA A 94 -2.15 14.24 -5.51
C ALA A 94 -1.43 12.95 -5.87
N ILE A 95 -2.13 11.80 -5.79
CA ILE A 95 -1.56 10.46 -5.99
C ILE A 95 -2.37 9.63 -6.99
N ARG A 96 -1.75 8.54 -7.45
CA ARG A 96 -2.39 7.49 -8.24
C ARG A 96 -2.02 6.14 -7.66
N VAL A 97 -3.00 5.25 -7.56
CA VAL A 97 -2.79 3.82 -7.30
C VAL A 97 -2.45 3.16 -8.62
N VAL A 98 -1.39 2.37 -8.64
CA VAL A 98 -0.85 1.72 -9.85
C VAL A 98 -0.60 0.23 -9.60
N ASP A 99 -0.18 -0.49 -10.65
CA ASP A 99 0.17 -1.91 -10.62
C ASP A 99 -1.02 -2.84 -10.33
N PHE A 100 -1.81 -3.06 -11.37
CA PHE A 100 -2.94 -3.97 -11.36
C PHE A 100 -2.57 -5.42 -11.80
N GLY A 101 -1.28 -5.74 -11.79
CA GLY A 101 -0.78 -7.05 -12.26
C GLY A 101 -1.29 -8.25 -11.45
N SER A 102 -1.66 -8.03 -10.18
CA SER A 102 -2.24 -9.05 -9.29
C SER A 102 -3.71 -8.80 -8.96
N ALA A 103 -4.30 -7.73 -9.51
CA ALA A 103 -5.71 -7.40 -9.24
C ALA A 103 -6.63 -8.50 -9.75
N THR A 104 -7.63 -8.84 -8.93
CA THR A 104 -8.49 -10.01 -9.16
C THR A 104 -9.94 -9.61 -9.03
N PHE A 105 -10.75 -9.92 -10.06
CA PHE A 105 -12.21 -9.78 -9.99
C PHE A 105 -12.82 -10.90 -9.15
N ASP A 106 -14.01 -10.66 -8.58
CA ASP A 106 -14.70 -11.63 -7.72
C ASP A 106 -14.95 -12.99 -8.39
N HIS A 107 -15.15 -13.00 -9.71
CA HIS A 107 -15.42 -14.21 -10.48
C HIS A 107 -14.15 -14.94 -10.96
N GLU A 108 -12.99 -14.35 -10.82
CA GLU A 108 -11.73 -14.94 -11.26
C GLU A 108 -11.15 -15.90 -10.21
N HIS A 109 -10.19 -16.70 -10.63
CA HIS A 109 -9.44 -17.57 -9.72
C HIS A 109 -8.66 -16.74 -8.69
N HIS A 110 -8.83 -17.07 -7.40
CA HIS A 110 -8.13 -16.42 -6.31
C HIS A 110 -6.89 -17.24 -5.93
N SER A 111 -5.70 -16.68 -6.08
CA SER A 111 -4.47 -17.28 -5.57
C SER A 111 -4.53 -17.43 -4.05
N THR A 112 -3.95 -18.48 -3.51
CA THR A 112 -3.97 -18.75 -2.06
C THR A 112 -3.31 -17.64 -1.27
N ILE A 113 -2.17 -17.15 -1.77
CA ILE A 113 -1.38 -16.10 -1.12
C ILE A 113 -1.29 -14.91 -2.06
N VAL A 114 -1.60 -13.73 -1.52
CA VAL A 114 -1.48 -12.43 -2.18
C VAL A 114 -0.82 -11.43 -1.24
N SER A 115 -0.57 -10.24 -1.73
CA SER A 115 0.02 -9.10 -1.04
C SER A 115 1.51 -9.26 -0.71
N THR A 116 2.21 -8.16 -0.75
CA THR A 116 3.57 -8.05 -0.22
C THR A 116 3.52 -8.25 1.30
N ARG A 117 4.46 -9.01 1.84
CA ARG A 117 4.42 -9.55 3.22
C ARG A 117 4.03 -8.52 4.29
N HIS A 118 4.66 -7.36 4.31
CA HIS A 118 4.43 -6.36 5.35
C HIS A 118 3.00 -5.80 5.37
N TYR A 119 2.26 -5.93 4.26
CA TYR A 119 0.90 -5.43 4.06
C TYR A 119 -0.15 -6.53 3.97
N ARG A 120 0.25 -7.80 4.23
CA ARG A 120 -0.59 -8.98 4.09
C ARG A 120 -1.55 -9.13 5.26
N ALA A 121 -2.83 -9.29 4.93
CA ALA A 121 -3.89 -9.44 5.91
C ALA A 121 -3.84 -10.81 6.64
N PRO A 122 -4.34 -10.89 7.89
CA PRO A 122 -4.30 -12.13 8.68
C PRO A 122 -5.07 -13.29 8.03
N GLU A 123 -6.19 -13.04 7.35
CA GLU A 123 -6.94 -14.08 6.63
C GLU A 123 -6.14 -14.68 5.47
N VAL A 124 -5.23 -13.90 4.84
CA VAL A 124 -4.35 -14.39 3.78
C VAL A 124 -3.24 -15.26 4.39
N ILE A 125 -2.62 -14.83 5.49
CA ILE A 125 -1.59 -15.59 6.19
C ILE A 125 -2.15 -16.93 6.69
N LEU A 126 -3.39 -16.93 7.17
CA LEU A 126 -4.08 -18.11 7.71
C LEU A 126 -4.74 -18.98 6.61
N GLU A 127 -4.63 -18.60 5.36
CA GLU A 127 -5.21 -19.29 4.19
C GLU A 127 -6.72 -19.55 4.31
N LEU A 128 -7.45 -18.56 4.84
CA LEU A 128 -8.90 -18.65 5.06
C LEU A 128 -9.75 -18.22 3.85
N GLY A 129 -9.09 -17.87 2.74
CA GLY A 129 -9.69 -17.13 1.63
C GLY A 129 -9.68 -15.63 1.90
N TRP A 130 -9.70 -14.86 0.84
CA TRP A 130 -9.67 -13.40 0.89
C TRP A 130 -10.60 -12.78 -0.16
N SER A 131 -10.92 -11.54 0.06
CA SER A 131 -11.66 -10.67 -0.87
C SER A 131 -11.29 -9.21 -0.59
N GLN A 132 -12.11 -8.26 -1.00
CA GLN A 132 -11.89 -6.82 -0.85
C GLN A 132 -11.33 -6.37 0.52
N PRO A 133 -11.74 -6.92 1.69
CA PRO A 133 -11.21 -6.50 2.99
C PRO A 133 -9.69 -6.62 3.13
N CYS A 134 -9.00 -7.49 2.38
CA CYS A 134 -7.55 -7.59 2.45
C CYS A 134 -6.84 -6.29 1.99
N ASP A 135 -7.44 -5.54 1.05
CA ASP A 135 -6.95 -4.22 0.63
C ASP A 135 -7.08 -3.21 1.77
N VAL A 136 -8.16 -3.26 2.54
CA VAL A 136 -8.39 -2.34 3.68
C VAL A 136 -7.34 -2.56 4.77
N TRP A 137 -6.94 -3.82 5.02
CA TRP A 137 -5.83 -4.13 5.91
C TRP A 137 -4.52 -3.48 5.43
N SER A 138 -4.21 -3.64 4.14
CA SER A 138 -3.01 -3.05 3.53
C SER A 138 -3.01 -1.52 3.66
N ILE A 139 -4.16 -0.86 3.47
CA ILE A 139 -4.31 0.60 3.66
C ILE A 139 -3.96 1.00 5.09
N GLY A 140 -4.41 0.24 6.10
CA GLY A 140 -4.06 0.49 7.50
C GLY A 140 -2.55 0.46 7.74
N CYS A 141 -1.86 -0.55 7.19
CA CYS A 141 -0.40 -0.66 7.26
C CYS A 141 0.32 0.52 6.56
N ILE A 142 -0.19 0.94 5.41
CA ILE A 142 0.35 2.07 4.63
C ILE A 142 0.21 3.39 5.40
N ILE A 143 -0.95 3.66 5.99
CA ILE A 143 -1.19 4.88 6.78
C ILE A 143 -0.24 4.94 7.98
N PHE A 144 -0.04 3.82 8.66
CA PHE A 144 0.93 3.74 9.75
C PHE A 144 2.34 4.11 9.25
N GLU A 145 2.78 3.52 8.14
CA GLU A 145 4.11 3.77 7.58
C GLU A 145 4.30 5.22 7.16
N TYR A 146 3.31 5.86 6.57
CA TYR A 146 3.37 7.29 6.25
C TYR A 146 3.52 8.17 7.51
N TYR A 147 2.87 7.77 8.60
CA TYR A 147 2.85 8.55 9.83
C TYR A 147 4.10 8.37 10.70
N VAL A 148 4.76 7.20 10.64
CA VAL A 148 5.93 6.90 11.49
C VAL A 148 7.24 6.76 10.72
N GLY A 149 7.19 6.53 9.39
CA GLY A 149 8.35 6.40 8.52
C GLY A 149 8.89 4.97 8.36
N PHE A 150 8.28 3.96 8.98
CA PHE A 150 8.68 2.55 8.85
C PHE A 150 7.47 1.61 8.88
N THR A 151 7.66 0.38 8.37
CA THR A 151 6.60 -0.63 8.28
C THR A 151 6.10 -1.09 9.64
N LEU A 152 4.79 -1.32 9.75
CA LEU A 152 4.15 -1.78 10.99
C LEU A 152 4.60 -3.18 11.40
N PHE A 153 4.69 -4.11 10.45
CA PHE A 153 5.04 -5.51 10.67
C PHE A 153 6.35 -5.87 9.97
N GLN A 154 7.48 -5.72 10.66
CA GLN A 154 8.82 -6.02 10.13
C GLN A 154 9.18 -7.48 10.43
N THR A 155 8.77 -8.39 9.58
CA THR A 155 9.02 -9.82 9.75
C THR A 155 9.04 -10.56 8.41
N HIS A 156 9.66 -11.74 8.40
CA HIS A 156 9.70 -12.67 7.27
C HIS A 156 8.99 -14.01 7.57
N ASP A 157 8.50 -14.19 8.79
CA ASP A 157 7.87 -15.41 9.27
C ASP A 157 6.37 -15.22 9.56
N ASN A 158 5.53 -16.20 9.20
CA ASN A 158 4.08 -16.13 9.39
C ASN A 158 3.67 -16.15 10.86
N ARG A 159 4.32 -16.95 11.70
CA ARG A 159 3.99 -17.07 13.14
C ARG A 159 4.35 -15.80 13.87
N GLU A 160 5.55 -15.27 13.57
CA GLU A 160 5.99 -14.00 14.12
C GLU A 160 5.04 -12.87 13.69
N HIS A 161 4.63 -12.83 12.43
CA HIS A 161 3.71 -11.83 11.90
C HIS A 161 2.37 -11.84 12.65
N LEU A 162 1.78 -13.02 12.82
CA LEU A 162 0.53 -13.17 13.57
C LEU A 162 0.70 -12.79 15.05
N ALA A 163 1.83 -13.15 15.67
CA ALA A 163 2.13 -12.74 17.05
C ALA A 163 2.26 -11.22 17.19
N MET A 164 2.89 -10.54 16.21
CA MET A 164 2.94 -9.08 16.18
C MET A 164 1.54 -8.46 16.05
N MET A 165 0.68 -9.01 15.19
CA MET A 165 -0.72 -8.58 15.07
C MET A 165 -1.47 -8.71 16.40
N GLU A 166 -1.36 -9.85 17.10
CA GLU A 166 -1.99 -10.06 18.40
C GLU A 166 -1.49 -9.08 19.45
N ARG A 167 -0.20 -8.78 19.44
CA ARG A 167 0.39 -7.84 20.40
C ARG A 167 -0.11 -6.40 20.20
N ILE A 168 -0.38 -6.01 18.97
CA ILE A 168 -0.81 -4.64 18.63
C ILE A 168 -2.33 -4.50 18.71
N LEU A 169 -3.07 -5.48 18.21
CA LEU A 169 -4.52 -5.39 18.00
C LEU A 169 -5.34 -6.26 18.96
N GLY A 170 -4.67 -7.09 19.77
CA GLY A 170 -5.34 -8.08 20.61
C GLY A 170 -5.46 -9.45 19.93
N PRO A 171 -6.02 -10.46 20.62
CA PRO A 171 -6.03 -11.84 20.16
C PRO A 171 -6.78 -12.00 18.84
N ILE A 172 -6.23 -12.85 17.96
CA ILE A 172 -6.90 -13.23 16.70
C ILE A 172 -8.24 -13.91 17.04
N PRO A 173 -9.33 -13.51 16.38
CA PRO A 173 -10.65 -14.09 16.66
C PRO A 173 -10.65 -15.62 16.55
N SER A 174 -11.13 -16.30 17.57
CA SER A 174 -11.14 -17.78 17.66
C SER A 174 -11.84 -18.45 16.47
N ARG A 175 -12.81 -17.75 15.85
CA ARG A 175 -13.45 -18.24 14.61
C ARG A 175 -12.48 -18.35 13.43
N MET A 176 -11.47 -17.47 13.38
CA MET A 176 -10.41 -17.53 12.34
C MET A 176 -9.46 -18.68 12.61
N ILE A 177 -8.99 -18.80 13.87
CA ILE A 177 -8.07 -19.88 14.27
C ILE A 177 -8.68 -21.27 14.03
N ARG A 178 -9.97 -21.49 14.34
CA ARG A 178 -10.64 -22.78 14.13
C ARG A 178 -10.82 -23.16 12.65
N LYS A 179 -10.73 -22.23 11.74
CA LYS A 179 -10.86 -22.46 10.29
C LYS A 179 -9.52 -22.66 9.60
N THR A 180 -8.41 -22.35 10.26
CA THR A 180 -7.06 -22.59 9.76
C THR A 180 -6.82 -24.10 9.63
N ARG A 181 -6.21 -24.51 8.52
CA ARG A 181 -5.80 -25.89 8.24
C ARG A 181 -4.46 -26.23 8.86
#